data_656d550e70f5c68137f9497492347056
#
_entry.id   656d550e70f5c68137f9497492347056
#
_cell.length_a   1.000
_cell.length_b   1.000
_cell.length_c   1.000
_cell.angle_alpha   90.00
_cell.angle_beta   90.00
_cell.angle_gamma   90.00
#
_symmetry.space_group_name_H-M   'P 1'
#
loop_
_entity.id
_entity.type
_entity.pdbx_description
1 polymer ?
#
loop_
_entity_poly.entity_id
_entity_poly.type
_entity_poly.pdbx_seq_one_letter_code
_entity_poly.pdbx_strand_id
1 'polypeptide(L)'
;SLAIRAVGKSAYYIINEVRRQFKADPKIMTGEAKPSYTQCVDIATKGALKEMVLPGLTAVIVPTAVGFLLGPEAVGATLMVGTIVGIVMALLLNNSGGAWDNAKKYIETGALGGKGSFAHKAAVTGDTVGDPFKDTACPSLHVLIKLLSTLTFVLSPLFLLFLFLPLHSASYHS
;
A
#
# COMPACT_ATOMS: atom_id res chain seq x y z
N SER A 1 4.72 2.55 5.62
CA SER A 1 3.81 2.85 6.76
C SER A 1 2.48 3.47 6.32
N LEU A 2 2.46 4.44 5.37
CA LEU A 2 1.22 5.10 4.92
C LEU A 2 0.18 4.11 4.38
N ALA A 3 0.58 3.19 3.50
CA ALA A 3 -0.32 2.19 2.93
C ALA A 3 -0.93 1.27 4.01
N ILE A 4 -0.13 0.79 4.97
CA ILE A 4 -0.61 -0.08 6.06
C ILE A 4 -1.60 0.67 6.96
N ARG A 5 -1.34 1.95 7.25
CA ARG A 5 -2.28 2.79 8.02
C ARG A 5 -3.58 3.03 7.26
N ALA A 6 -3.52 3.25 5.96
CA ALA A 6 -4.67 3.41 5.09
C ALA A 6 -5.57 2.16 5.11
N VAL A 7 -4.97 0.97 5.01
CA VAL A 7 -5.69 -0.31 5.10
C VAL A 7 -6.37 -0.48 6.46
N GLY A 8 -5.64 -0.22 7.55
CA GLY A 8 -6.22 -0.33 8.90
C GLY A 8 -7.44 0.56 9.09
N LYS A 9 -7.43 1.79 8.56
CA LYS A 9 -8.59 2.68 8.60
C LYS A 9 -9.74 2.17 7.74
N SER A 10 -9.48 1.72 6.51
CA SER A 10 -10.51 1.15 5.64
C SER A 10 -11.16 -0.08 6.26
N ALA A 11 -10.36 -0.98 6.85
CA ALA A 11 -10.86 -2.15 7.56
C ALA A 11 -11.76 -1.77 8.73
N TYR A 12 -11.42 -0.71 9.47
CA TYR A 12 -12.23 -0.22 10.59
C TYR A 12 -13.63 0.25 10.14
N TYR A 13 -13.74 0.89 8.98
CA TYR A 13 -15.06 1.28 8.43
C TYR A 13 -15.92 0.05 8.13
N ILE A 14 -15.33 -0.98 7.54
CA ILE A 14 -16.04 -2.24 7.23
C ILE A 14 -16.47 -2.95 8.51
N ILE A 15 -15.58 -3.06 9.51
CA ILE A 15 -15.90 -3.69 10.80
C ILE A 15 -17.09 -3.00 11.47
N ASN A 16 -17.12 -1.67 11.47
CA ASN A 16 -18.24 -0.93 12.06
C ASN A 16 -19.55 -1.18 11.32
N GLU A 17 -19.53 -1.26 9.98
CA GLU A 17 -20.73 -1.58 9.20
C GLU A 17 -21.22 -3.01 9.48
N VAL A 18 -20.32 -3.98 9.51
CA VAL A 18 -20.67 -5.37 9.83
C VAL A 18 -21.29 -5.46 11.24
N ARG A 19 -20.70 -4.79 12.23
CA ARG A 19 -21.26 -4.73 13.58
C ARG A 19 -22.62 -4.04 13.62
N ARG A 20 -22.83 -3.00 12.82
CA ARG A 20 -24.11 -2.31 12.70
C ARG A 20 -25.18 -3.26 12.14
N GLN A 21 -24.87 -4.00 11.09
CA GLN A 21 -25.79 -4.96 10.48
C GLN A 21 -26.17 -6.08 11.45
N PHE A 22 -25.22 -6.66 12.20
CA PHE A 22 -25.50 -7.67 13.21
C PHE A 22 -26.37 -7.17 14.37
N LYS A 23 -26.21 -5.89 14.76
CA LYS A 23 -27.07 -5.28 15.77
C LYS A 23 -28.49 -4.99 15.25
N ALA A 24 -28.60 -4.62 13.98
CA ALA A 24 -29.90 -4.32 13.37
C ALA A 24 -30.74 -5.58 13.08
N ASP A 25 -30.08 -6.66 12.68
CA ASP A 25 -30.74 -7.95 12.43
C ASP A 25 -29.89 -9.12 12.94
N PRO A 26 -30.17 -9.63 14.15
CA PRO A 26 -29.46 -10.79 14.72
C PRO A 26 -29.59 -12.08 13.88
N LYS A 27 -30.59 -12.19 13.01
CA LYS A 27 -30.79 -13.35 12.14
C LYS A 27 -29.68 -13.53 11.10
N ILE A 28 -28.90 -12.49 10.85
CA ILE A 28 -27.71 -12.59 10.01
C ILE A 28 -26.66 -13.53 10.63
N MET A 29 -26.55 -13.55 11.96
CA MET A 29 -25.60 -14.45 12.66
C MET A 29 -26.02 -15.92 12.63
N THR A 30 -27.33 -16.19 12.57
CA THR A 30 -27.88 -17.57 12.46
C THR A 30 -27.95 -18.06 11.02
N GLY A 31 -27.69 -17.17 10.03
CA GLY A 31 -27.76 -17.49 8.60
C GLY A 31 -29.19 -17.45 8.03
N GLU A 32 -30.19 -17.05 8.81
CA GLU A 32 -31.58 -16.91 8.37
C GLU A 32 -31.81 -15.65 7.52
N ALA A 33 -30.99 -14.61 7.73
CA ALA A 33 -31.03 -13.38 6.94
C ALA A 33 -29.69 -13.16 6.24
N LYS A 34 -29.73 -12.56 5.04
CA LYS A 34 -28.52 -12.22 4.28
C LYS A 34 -28.02 -10.81 4.65
N PRO A 35 -26.71 -10.63 4.91
CA PRO A 35 -26.16 -9.29 5.12
C PRO A 35 -26.18 -8.47 3.84
N SER A 36 -26.18 -7.14 3.99
CA SER A 36 -26.06 -6.23 2.85
C SER A 36 -24.61 -6.14 2.38
N TYR A 37 -24.19 -7.03 1.50
CA TYR A 37 -22.85 -7.03 0.90
C TYR A 37 -22.58 -5.74 0.10
N THR A 38 -23.59 -5.21 -0.60
CA THR A 38 -23.48 -3.99 -1.39
C THR A 38 -23.02 -2.80 -0.55
N GLN A 39 -23.58 -2.64 0.65
CA GLN A 39 -23.16 -1.57 1.57
C GLN A 39 -21.71 -1.76 2.04
N CYS A 40 -21.32 -2.99 2.34
CA CYS A 40 -19.93 -3.28 2.73
C CYS A 40 -18.94 -2.96 1.59
N VAL A 41 -19.28 -3.33 0.36
CA VAL A 41 -18.45 -3.04 -0.83
C VAL A 41 -18.37 -1.53 -1.10
N ASP A 42 -19.48 -0.80 -1.01
CA ASP A 42 -19.50 0.65 -1.19
C ASP A 42 -18.62 1.37 -0.15
N ILE A 43 -18.74 1.00 1.12
CA ILE A 43 -17.91 1.54 2.21
C ILE A 43 -16.44 1.20 2.00
N ALA A 44 -16.13 -0.05 1.63
CA ALA A 44 -14.76 -0.48 1.36
C ALA A 44 -14.13 0.33 0.22
N THR A 45 -14.85 0.49 -0.88
CA THR A 45 -14.39 1.22 -2.06
C THR A 45 -14.17 2.71 -1.75
N LYS A 46 -15.15 3.36 -1.13
CA LYS A 46 -15.03 4.77 -0.74
C LYS A 46 -13.90 4.99 0.27
N GLY A 47 -13.78 4.10 1.25
CA GLY A 47 -12.71 4.12 2.24
C GLY A 47 -11.33 3.97 1.58
N ALA A 48 -11.18 2.99 0.70
CA ALA A 48 -9.93 2.74 -0.03
C ALA A 48 -9.53 3.95 -0.88
N LEU A 49 -10.45 4.51 -1.69
CA LEU A 49 -10.18 5.68 -2.51
C LEU A 49 -9.73 6.89 -1.67
N LYS A 50 -10.42 7.16 -0.57
CA LYS A 50 -10.08 8.27 0.34
C LYS A 50 -8.69 8.11 0.97
N GLU A 51 -8.38 6.92 1.45
CA GLU A 51 -7.10 6.66 2.13
C GLU A 51 -5.92 6.52 1.15
N MET A 52 -6.16 6.31 -0.14
CA MET A 52 -5.11 6.28 -1.18
C MET A 52 -4.66 7.67 -1.64
N VAL A 53 -5.39 8.74 -1.33
CA VAL A 53 -5.04 10.10 -1.78
C VAL A 53 -3.66 10.52 -1.25
N LEU A 54 -3.39 10.34 0.02
CA LEU A 54 -2.13 10.76 0.63
C LEU A 54 -0.91 9.97 0.11
N PRO A 55 -0.92 8.62 0.05
CA PRO A 55 0.13 7.86 -0.60
C PRO A 55 0.35 8.24 -2.07
N GLY A 56 -0.75 8.43 -2.82
CA GLY A 56 -0.68 8.83 -4.23
C GLY A 56 -0.05 10.21 -4.43
N LEU A 57 -0.46 11.20 -3.65
CA LEU A 57 0.11 12.54 -3.69
C LEU A 57 1.60 12.54 -3.33
N THR A 58 2.03 11.79 -2.33
CA THR A 58 3.46 11.71 -1.97
C THR A 58 4.30 11.13 -3.11
N ALA A 59 3.76 10.14 -3.85
CA ALA A 59 4.44 9.54 -4.99
C ALA A 59 4.65 10.51 -6.15
N VAL A 60 3.80 11.53 -6.29
CA VAL A 60 3.90 12.56 -7.33
C VAL A 60 4.71 13.76 -6.85
N ILE A 61 4.39 14.27 -5.66
CA ILE A 61 4.97 15.52 -5.15
C ILE A 61 6.47 15.36 -4.86
N VAL A 62 6.87 14.23 -4.25
CA VAL A 62 8.28 14.05 -3.83
C VAL A 62 9.25 14.09 -5.02
N PRO A 63 9.13 13.26 -6.08
CA PRO A 63 10.06 13.31 -7.21
C PRO A 63 9.99 14.65 -7.97
N THR A 64 8.81 15.24 -8.08
CA THR A 64 8.62 16.53 -8.72
C THR A 64 9.34 17.64 -7.94
N ALA A 65 9.17 17.69 -6.62
CA ALA A 65 9.87 18.65 -5.77
C ALA A 65 11.39 18.44 -5.80
N VAL A 66 11.87 17.21 -5.75
CA VAL A 66 13.30 16.90 -5.88
C VAL A 66 13.84 17.41 -7.21
N GLY A 67 13.12 17.21 -8.32
CA GLY A 67 13.55 17.63 -9.64
C GLY A 67 13.69 19.15 -9.80
N PHE A 68 12.72 19.91 -9.29
CA PHE A 68 12.74 21.37 -9.37
C PHE A 68 13.66 22.05 -8.35
N LEU A 69 13.83 21.46 -7.16
CA LEU A 69 14.63 22.06 -6.08
C LEU A 69 16.09 21.63 -6.09
N LEU A 70 16.37 20.38 -6.47
CA LEU A 70 17.70 19.77 -6.38
C LEU A 70 18.29 19.38 -7.74
N GLY A 71 17.50 19.45 -8.81
CA GLY A 71 17.94 19.18 -10.18
C GLY A 71 17.79 17.72 -10.63
N PRO A 72 18.08 17.47 -11.92
CA PRO A 72 17.85 16.16 -12.55
C PRO A 72 18.75 15.05 -11.98
N GLU A 73 19.96 15.34 -11.54
CA GLU A 73 20.88 14.38 -10.94
C GLU A 73 20.29 13.82 -9.63
N ALA A 74 19.67 14.68 -8.81
CA ALA A 74 19.02 14.28 -7.57
C ALA A 74 17.79 13.41 -7.83
N VAL A 75 17.06 13.67 -8.92
CA VAL A 75 15.93 12.79 -9.35
C VAL A 75 16.45 11.43 -9.76
N GLY A 76 17.55 11.37 -10.53
CA GLY A 76 18.21 10.13 -10.92
C GLY A 76 18.66 9.30 -9.71
N ALA A 77 19.29 9.93 -8.73
CA ALA A 77 19.68 9.31 -7.47
C ALA A 77 18.44 8.82 -6.67
N THR A 78 17.39 9.63 -6.58
CA THR A 78 16.14 9.28 -5.92
C THR A 78 15.47 8.08 -6.57
N LEU A 79 15.46 8.01 -7.91
CA LEU A 79 14.93 6.89 -8.67
C LEU A 79 15.71 5.60 -8.38
N MET A 80 17.04 5.67 -8.42
CA MET A 80 17.91 4.52 -8.18
C MET A 80 17.74 3.98 -6.76
N VAL A 81 17.92 4.83 -5.75
CA VAL A 81 17.79 4.44 -4.34
C VAL A 81 16.37 4.00 -4.01
N GLY A 82 15.37 4.74 -4.46
CA GLY A 82 13.95 4.42 -4.25
C GLY A 82 13.55 3.08 -4.85
N THR A 83 14.08 2.73 -6.03
CA THR A 83 13.84 1.43 -6.66
C THR A 83 14.49 0.29 -5.87
N ILE A 84 15.78 0.42 -5.50
CA ILE A 84 16.49 -0.60 -4.73
C ILE A 84 15.81 -0.85 -3.39
N VAL A 85 15.57 0.21 -2.62
CA VAL A 85 14.90 0.11 -1.31
C VAL A 85 13.48 -0.43 -1.46
N GLY A 86 12.76 0.02 -2.47
CA GLY A 86 11.40 -0.44 -2.77
C GLY A 86 11.35 -1.94 -3.08
N ILE A 87 12.27 -2.47 -3.87
CA ILE A 87 12.37 -3.90 -4.18
C ILE A 87 12.67 -4.70 -2.90
N VAL A 88 13.68 -4.30 -2.12
CA VAL A 88 14.04 -5.00 -0.88
C VAL A 88 12.85 -5.02 0.11
N MET A 89 12.17 -3.89 0.27
CA MET A 89 11.01 -3.80 1.15
C MET A 89 9.82 -4.62 0.63
N ALA A 90 9.59 -4.65 -0.68
CA ALA A 90 8.53 -5.47 -1.27
C ALA A 90 8.79 -6.97 -1.04
N LEU A 91 10.02 -7.42 -1.25
CA LEU A 91 10.42 -8.80 -0.97
C LEU A 91 10.25 -9.17 0.51
N LEU A 92 10.68 -8.28 1.42
CA LEU A 92 10.52 -8.48 2.86
C LEU A 92 9.04 -8.63 3.24
N LEU A 93 8.20 -7.71 2.80
CA LEU A 93 6.77 -7.71 3.14
C LEU A 93 6.04 -8.92 2.54
N ASN A 94 6.34 -9.27 1.29
CA ASN A 94 5.74 -10.42 0.63
C ASN A 94 6.14 -11.74 1.30
N ASN A 95 7.42 -11.93 1.57
CA ASN A 95 7.92 -13.18 2.14
C ASN A 95 7.49 -13.35 3.60
N SER A 96 7.54 -12.29 4.40
CA SER A 96 7.08 -12.36 5.80
C SER A 96 5.58 -12.61 5.91
N GLY A 97 4.77 -11.89 5.12
CA GLY A 97 3.32 -12.12 5.08
C GLY A 97 2.96 -13.51 4.57
N GLY A 98 3.62 -13.98 3.51
CA GLY A 98 3.45 -15.32 2.96
C GLY A 98 3.87 -16.44 3.92
N ALA A 99 4.91 -16.21 4.73
CA ALA A 99 5.37 -17.18 5.72
C ALA A 99 4.29 -17.46 6.77
N TRP A 100 3.63 -16.45 7.31
CA TRP A 100 2.55 -16.61 8.28
C TRP A 100 1.31 -17.30 7.69
N ASP A 101 0.90 -16.90 6.47
CA ASP A 101 -0.21 -17.55 5.79
C ASP A 101 0.08 -19.05 5.54
N ASN A 102 1.28 -19.38 5.06
CA ASN A 102 1.71 -20.75 4.85
C ASN A 102 1.80 -21.54 6.16
N ALA A 103 2.29 -20.94 7.25
CA ALA A 103 2.33 -21.57 8.56
C ALA A 103 0.91 -21.89 9.06
N LYS A 104 -0.05 -20.95 8.91
CA LYS A 104 -1.45 -21.18 9.25
C LYS A 104 -2.03 -22.35 8.45
N LYS A 105 -1.87 -22.34 7.13
CA LYS A 105 -2.35 -23.40 6.25
C LYS A 105 -1.73 -24.76 6.58
N TYR A 106 -0.42 -24.79 6.86
CA TYR A 106 0.26 -26.03 7.27
C TYR A 106 -0.33 -26.60 8.56
N ILE A 107 -0.61 -25.76 9.56
CA ILE A 107 -1.27 -26.22 10.80
C ILE A 107 -2.68 -26.73 10.52
N GLU A 108 -3.43 -26.08 9.64
CA GLU A 108 -4.79 -26.50 9.25
C GLU A 108 -4.84 -27.86 8.56
N THR A 109 -3.73 -28.36 8.00
CA THR A 109 -3.63 -29.74 7.49
C THR A 109 -3.60 -30.82 8.58
N GLY A 110 -3.57 -30.44 9.85
CA GLY A 110 -3.48 -31.35 11.00
C GLY A 110 -2.15 -31.31 11.73
N ALA A 111 -1.15 -30.61 11.24
CA ALA A 111 0.13 -30.47 11.91
C ALA A 111 -0.01 -29.66 13.22
N LEU A 112 0.85 -29.91 14.20
CA LEU A 112 0.96 -29.15 15.45
C LEU A 112 -0.40 -29.04 16.22
N GLY A 113 -1.23 -30.06 16.13
CA GLY A 113 -2.54 -30.10 16.78
C GLY A 113 -3.72 -29.63 15.94
N GLY A 114 -3.48 -29.20 14.71
CA GLY A 114 -4.51 -28.88 13.73
C GLY A 114 -5.32 -27.62 14.05
N LYS A 115 -6.41 -27.48 13.33
CA LYS A 115 -7.33 -26.33 13.44
C LYS A 115 -7.92 -26.21 14.84
N GLY A 116 -7.87 -25.02 15.42
CA GLY A 116 -8.36 -24.72 16.78
C GLY A 116 -7.32 -24.89 17.89
N SER A 117 -6.15 -25.51 17.62
CA SER A 117 -5.03 -25.61 18.56
C SER A 117 -4.46 -24.27 18.98
N PHE A 118 -3.63 -24.25 20.02
CA PHE A 118 -2.89 -23.04 20.42
C PHE A 118 -1.98 -22.54 19.29
N ALA A 119 -1.28 -23.48 18.61
CA ALA A 119 -0.45 -23.15 17.45
C ALA A 119 -1.26 -22.51 16.30
N HIS A 120 -2.47 -23.05 16.03
CA HIS A 120 -3.36 -22.44 15.03
C HIS A 120 -3.77 -21.02 15.40
N LYS A 121 -4.16 -20.78 16.66
CA LYS A 121 -4.54 -19.43 17.12
C LYS A 121 -3.38 -18.42 16.97
N ALA A 122 -2.16 -18.83 17.31
CA ALA A 122 -0.96 -18.00 17.14
C ALA A 122 -0.69 -17.71 15.66
N ALA A 123 -0.80 -18.73 14.80
CA ALA A 123 -0.61 -18.56 13.36
C ALA A 123 -1.67 -17.65 12.71
N VAL A 124 -2.93 -17.73 13.14
CA VAL A 124 -4.01 -16.82 12.71
C VAL A 124 -3.69 -15.37 13.10
N THR A 125 -3.16 -15.15 14.30
CA THR A 125 -2.73 -13.81 14.72
C THR A 125 -1.58 -13.29 13.84
N GLY A 126 -0.59 -14.13 13.53
CA GLY A 126 0.51 -13.78 12.63
C GLY A 126 0.02 -13.49 11.20
N ASP A 127 -0.89 -14.30 10.68
CA ASP A 127 -1.48 -14.11 9.35
C ASP A 127 -2.28 -12.80 9.26
N THR A 128 -3.03 -12.45 10.31
CA THR A 128 -3.75 -11.16 10.39
C THR A 128 -2.81 -9.95 10.28
N VAL A 129 -1.57 -10.07 10.78
CA VAL A 129 -0.52 -9.05 10.60
C VAL A 129 0.12 -9.16 9.21
N GLY A 130 0.29 -10.38 8.70
CA GLY A 130 0.93 -10.66 7.43
C GLY A 130 0.11 -10.26 6.21
N ASP A 131 -1.21 -10.38 6.28
CA ASP A 131 -2.12 -10.06 5.17
C ASP A 131 -1.96 -8.60 4.68
N PRO A 132 -1.99 -7.56 5.53
CA PRO A 132 -1.69 -6.19 5.10
C PRO A 132 -0.32 -6.02 4.46
N PHE A 133 0.66 -6.83 4.84
CA PHE A 133 2.01 -6.75 4.28
C PHE A 133 2.04 -7.29 2.84
N LYS A 134 1.57 -8.53 2.63
CA LYS A 134 1.63 -9.20 1.33
C LYS A 134 0.58 -8.66 0.35
N ASP A 135 -0.66 -8.44 0.81
CA ASP A 135 -1.80 -8.18 -0.05
C ASP A 135 -2.06 -6.69 -0.29
N THR A 136 -1.42 -5.81 0.48
CA THR A 136 -1.62 -4.36 0.33
C THR A 136 -0.32 -3.58 0.25
N ALA A 137 0.57 -3.66 1.25
CA ALA A 137 1.78 -2.84 1.28
C ALA A 137 2.76 -3.23 0.16
N CYS A 138 2.94 -4.51 -0.09
CA CYS A 138 3.80 -5.00 -1.17
C CYS A 138 3.29 -4.56 -2.57
N PRO A 139 2.02 -4.80 -2.98
CA PRO A 139 1.50 -4.30 -4.24
C PRO A 139 1.56 -2.77 -4.37
N SER A 140 1.31 -2.03 -3.28
CA SER A 140 1.41 -0.56 -3.26
C SER A 140 2.83 -0.07 -3.55
N LEU A 141 3.86 -0.76 -3.05
CA LEU A 141 5.26 -0.44 -3.36
C LEU A 141 5.59 -0.68 -4.82
N HIS A 142 5.07 -1.74 -5.44
CA HIS A 142 5.25 -1.99 -6.87
C HIS A 142 4.68 -0.87 -7.73
N VAL A 143 3.48 -0.39 -7.39
CA VAL A 143 2.85 0.76 -8.07
C VAL A 143 3.67 2.04 -7.85
N LEU A 144 4.15 2.27 -6.63
CA LEU A 144 4.98 3.43 -6.29
C LEU A 144 6.26 3.48 -7.13
N ILE A 145 6.99 2.36 -7.25
CA ILE A 145 8.22 2.27 -8.05
C ILE A 145 7.93 2.58 -9.52
N LYS A 146 6.86 2.00 -10.08
CA LYS A 146 6.45 2.26 -11.47
C LYS A 146 6.09 3.73 -11.68
N LEU A 147 5.33 4.31 -10.76
CA LEU A 147 4.92 5.71 -10.83
C LEU A 147 6.13 6.65 -10.74
N LEU A 148 7.07 6.37 -9.83
CA LEU A 148 8.32 7.12 -9.69
C LEU A 148 9.12 7.09 -11.00
N SER A 149 9.29 5.91 -11.61
CA SER A 149 10.01 5.75 -12.88
C SER A 149 9.31 6.49 -14.02
N THR A 150 8.00 6.34 -14.15
CA THR A 150 7.22 6.99 -15.20
C THR A 150 7.24 8.52 -15.07
N LEU A 151 7.05 9.06 -13.87
CA LEU A 151 7.09 10.50 -13.62
C LEU A 151 8.49 11.06 -13.88
N THR A 152 9.53 10.38 -13.44
CA THR A 152 10.92 10.80 -13.71
C THR A 152 11.17 10.87 -15.20
N PHE A 153 10.75 9.86 -15.96
CA PHE A 153 10.92 9.83 -17.42
C PHE A 153 10.15 10.97 -18.11
N VAL A 154 8.87 11.14 -17.77
CA VAL A 154 8.01 12.18 -18.41
C VAL A 154 8.45 13.59 -18.05
N LEU A 155 8.89 13.83 -16.81
CA LEU A 155 9.29 15.17 -16.36
C LEU A 155 10.77 15.48 -16.62
N SER A 156 11.59 14.53 -17.04
CA SER A 156 13.03 14.74 -17.27
C SER A 156 13.34 15.86 -18.26
N PRO A 157 12.64 16.03 -19.40
CA PRO A 157 12.88 17.15 -20.30
C PRO A 157 12.59 18.52 -19.63
N LEU A 158 11.58 18.57 -18.76
CA LEU A 158 11.20 19.77 -18.04
C LEU A 158 12.25 20.13 -16.97
N PHE A 159 12.80 19.16 -16.27
CA PHE A 159 13.89 19.38 -15.30
C PHE A 159 15.16 19.87 -15.99
N LEU A 160 15.51 19.32 -17.15
CA LEU A 160 16.64 19.76 -17.96
C LEU A 160 16.42 21.20 -18.48
N LEU A 161 15.25 21.49 -19.02
CA LEU A 161 14.91 22.83 -19.48
C LEU A 161 15.06 23.85 -18.35
N PHE A 162 14.55 23.55 -17.17
CA PHE A 162 14.62 24.42 -16.00
C PHE A 162 16.07 24.64 -15.52
N LEU A 163 16.95 23.65 -15.67
CA LEU A 163 18.37 23.76 -15.36
C LEU A 163 19.10 24.70 -16.35
N PHE A 164 18.77 24.64 -17.64
CA PHE A 164 19.47 25.42 -18.69
C PHE A 164 18.94 26.83 -18.88
N LEU A 165 17.71 27.15 -18.45
CA LEU A 165 17.12 28.48 -18.56
C LEU A 165 17.98 29.59 -17.90
N PRO A 166 18.48 29.48 -16.66
CA PRO A 166 19.31 30.49 -16.03
C PRO A 166 20.70 30.66 -16.68
N LEU A 167 21.25 29.59 -17.28
CA LEU A 167 22.54 29.64 -17.96
C LEU A 167 22.48 30.48 -19.27
N HIS A 168 21.34 30.47 -19.95
CA HIS A 168 21.15 31.26 -21.19
C HIS A 168 20.92 32.73 -20.92
N SER A 169 20.29 33.09 -19.78
CA SER A 169 20.07 34.50 -19.42
C SER A 169 21.37 35.22 -18.99
N ALA A 170 22.32 34.47 -18.40
CA ALA A 170 23.63 35.05 -18.02
C ALA A 170 24.56 35.32 -19.21
N SER A 171 24.37 34.63 -20.35
CA SER A 171 25.19 34.81 -21.56
C SER A 171 24.78 35.99 -22.44
N TYR A 172 23.62 36.61 -22.18
CA TYR A 172 23.14 37.80 -22.94
C TYR A 172 23.51 39.13 -22.31
N HIS A 173 24.14 39.15 -21.14
CA HIS A 173 24.56 40.36 -20.42
C HIS A 173 26.08 40.49 -20.28
N SER A 174 26.86 39.71 -20.99
CA SER A 174 28.30 39.82 -21.15
C SER A 174 28.64 40.22 -22.60
#